data_7611710bc042b8ba91ed7e809e9688d6
#
_entry.id   7611710bc042b8ba91ed7e809e9688d6
#
_cell.length_a   1.000
_cell.length_b   1.000
_cell.length_c   1.000
_cell.angle_alpha   90.00
_cell.angle_beta   90.00
_cell.angle_gamma   90.00
#
_symmetry.space_group_name_H-M   'P 1'
#
loop_
_entity.id
_entity.type
_entity.pdbx_description
1 polymer ?
#
loop_
_entity_poly.entity_id
_entity_poly.type
_entity_poly.pdbx_seq_one_letter_code
_entity_poly.pdbx_strand_id
1 'polypeptide(L)'
;MAFPKIGNLAPAFTLLDQDGNKVSLKQFKGEKNVVVYFYPKASTPGCTVQACGIRDSKKELARLDTVVLGISPDPVAKLARFIEKQDLNFTLLSDEDHAVTEKYGAWGLKKFMGREFMGVLRTSFIVGKDGRLKHVMDKVKTKSHHDDVIALIKELGL
;
A
#
# COMPACT_ATOMS: atom_id res chain seq x y z
N MET A 1 16.00 -7.86 4.47
CA MET A 1 15.48 -6.94 5.50
C MET A 1 14.26 -7.53 6.15
N ALA A 2 14.12 -7.31 7.45
CA ALA A 2 12.97 -7.81 8.18
C ALA A 2 11.81 -6.81 8.10
N PHE A 3 10.58 -7.32 8.12
CA PHE A 3 9.40 -6.49 8.26
C PHE A 3 9.33 -5.87 9.66
N PRO A 4 8.66 -4.71 9.82
CA PRO A 4 8.34 -4.19 11.15
C PRO A 4 7.54 -5.21 11.96
N LYS A 5 7.67 -5.17 13.27
CA LYS A 5 6.99 -6.13 14.15
C LYS A 5 5.53 -5.75 14.38
N ILE A 6 4.65 -6.74 14.29
CA ILE A 6 3.25 -6.59 14.66
C ILE A 6 3.15 -6.18 16.14
N GLY A 7 2.30 -5.19 16.42
CA GLY A 7 2.14 -4.63 17.77
C GLY A 7 2.95 -3.38 18.03
N ASN A 8 4.01 -3.15 17.27
CA ASN A 8 4.79 -1.91 17.38
C ASN A 8 4.14 -0.80 16.55
N LEU A 9 4.52 0.45 16.83
CA LEU A 9 4.12 1.56 15.97
C LEU A 9 4.63 1.32 14.54
N ALA A 10 3.76 1.48 13.55
CA ALA A 10 4.17 1.37 12.16
C ALA A 10 5.19 2.46 11.84
N PRO A 11 6.22 2.17 11.02
CA PRO A 11 7.22 3.19 10.66
C PRO A 11 6.57 4.43 10.07
N ALA A 12 6.93 5.60 10.59
CA ALA A 12 6.42 6.88 10.13
C ALA A 12 6.93 7.21 8.74
N PHE A 13 6.11 7.88 7.95
CA PHE A 13 6.53 8.40 6.65
C PHE A 13 5.74 9.64 6.27
N THR A 14 6.31 10.43 5.37
CA THR A 14 5.64 11.52 4.67
C THR A 14 6.06 11.44 3.22
N LEU A 15 5.11 11.27 2.33
CA LEU A 15 5.33 11.14 0.89
C LEU A 15 4.38 12.05 0.13
N LEU A 16 4.71 12.34 -1.13
CA LEU A 16 3.83 13.12 -2.02
C LEU A 16 2.80 12.19 -2.65
N ASP A 17 1.55 12.66 -2.71
CA ASP A 17 0.49 11.95 -3.41
C ASP A 17 0.48 12.29 -4.91
N GLN A 18 -0.52 11.81 -5.64
CA GLN A 18 -0.67 12.02 -7.08
C GLN A 18 -0.88 13.48 -7.47
N ASP A 19 -1.24 14.33 -6.53
CA ASP A 19 -1.45 15.78 -6.74
C ASP A 19 -0.27 16.61 -6.24
N GLY A 20 0.80 15.95 -5.75
CA GLY A 20 1.96 16.61 -5.21
C GLY A 20 1.81 17.12 -3.77
N ASN A 21 0.75 16.73 -3.08
CA ASN A 21 0.51 17.09 -1.69
C ASN A 21 1.16 16.09 -0.74
N LYS A 22 1.62 16.57 0.41
CA LYS A 22 2.23 15.72 1.43
C LYS A 22 1.18 14.91 2.17
N VAL A 23 1.41 13.60 2.29
CA VAL A 23 0.58 12.69 3.08
C VAL A 23 1.47 11.98 4.09
N SER A 24 1.08 12.03 5.36
CA SER A 24 1.79 11.36 6.45
C SER A 24 0.91 10.28 7.07
N LEU A 25 1.52 9.17 7.46
CA LEU A 25 0.78 8.09 8.13
C LEU A 25 0.10 8.60 9.42
N LYS A 26 0.76 9.45 10.19
CA LYS A 26 0.26 9.98 11.46
C LYS A 26 -1.06 10.75 11.35
N GLN A 27 -1.40 11.29 10.18
CA GLN A 27 -2.65 12.04 10.01
C GLN A 27 -3.91 11.19 10.17
N PHE A 28 -3.78 9.88 10.06
CA PHE A 28 -4.90 8.94 10.21
C PHE A 28 -5.00 8.37 11.63
N LYS A 29 -4.00 8.60 12.47
CA LYS A 29 -3.97 8.08 13.84
C LYS A 29 -5.15 8.63 14.66
N GLY A 30 -5.87 7.73 15.30
CA GLY A 30 -7.07 8.06 16.08
C GLY A 30 -8.34 8.15 15.25
N GLU A 31 -8.25 8.11 13.92
CA GLU A 31 -9.41 8.31 13.03
C GLU A 31 -9.70 7.13 12.13
N LYS A 32 -8.67 6.58 11.48
CA LYS A 32 -8.83 5.54 10.47
C LYS A 32 -7.80 4.43 10.64
N ASN A 33 -8.20 3.20 10.29
CA ASN A 33 -7.27 2.15 9.99
C ASN A 33 -6.65 2.44 8.62
N VAL A 34 -5.40 2.03 8.40
CA VAL A 34 -4.71 2.28 7.13
C VAL A 34 -4.17 0.98 6.57
N VAL A 35 -4.50 0.71 5.32
CA VAL A 35 -3.83 -0.34 4.55
C VAL A 35 -2.73 0.33 3.73
N VAL A 36 -1.49 0.00 4.03
CA VAL A 36 -0.33 0.49 3.27
C VAL A 36 0.15 -0.65 2.40
N TYR A 37 0.01 -0.53 1.08
CA TYR A 37 0.50 -1.58 0.21
C TYR A 37 1.57 -1.06 -0.75
N PHE A 38 2.57 -1.90 -0.98
CA PHE A 38 3.69 -1.59 -1.87
C PHE A 38 3.53 -2.38 -3.18
N TYR A 39 3.67 -1.69 -4.29
CA TYR A 39 3.59 -2.31 -5.62
C TYR A 39 4.72 -1.77 -6.50
N PRO A 40 5.22 -2.58 -7.46
CA PRO A 40 6.46 -2.24 -8.14
C PRO A 40 6.35 -1.14 -9.19
N LYS A 41 5.22 -1.03 -9.89
CA LYS A 41 5.13 -0.07 -11.00
C LYS A 41 3.69 0.22 -11.43
N ALA A 42 3.34 1.51 -11.46
CA ALA A 42 2.04 1.97 -11.95
C ALA A 42 1.79 1.52 -13.40
N SER A 43 0.54 1.27 -13.74
CA SER A 43 0.07 0.92 -15.09
C SER A 43 0.56 -0.44 -15.64
N THR A 44 1.21 -1.27 -14.82
CA THR A 44 1.50 -2.66 -15.19
C THR A 44 0.27 -3.53 -14.96
N PRO A 45 0.13 -4.70 -15.67
CA PRO A 45 -1.10 -5.50 -15.58
C PRO A 45 -1.47 -5.94 -14.16
N GLY A 46 -0.54 -6.49 -13.40
CA GLY A 46 -0.80 -6.96 -12.04
C GLY A 46 -1.16 -5.81 -11.09
N CYS A 47 -0.45 -4.69 -11.16
CA CYS A 47 -0.71 -3.52 -10.33
C CYS A 47 -2.05 -2.87 -10.69
N THR A 48 -2.43 -2.90 -11.96
CA THR A 48 -3.73 -2.41 -12.42
C THR A 48 -4.88 -3.25 -11.86
N VAL A 49 -4.77 -4.57 -11.92
CA VAL A 49 -5.77 -5.48 -11.35
C VAL A 49 -5.94 -5.23 -9.86
N GLN A 50 -4.84 -5.11 -9.13
CA GLN A 50 -4.84 -4.84 -7.69
C GLN A 50 -5.52 -3.51 -7.37
N ALA A 51 -5.14 -2.45 -8.07
CA ALA A 51 -5.68 -1.11 -7.85
C ALA A 51 -7.18 -1.02 -8.18
N CYS A 52 -7.61 -1.65 -9.27
CA CYS A 52 -9.04 -1.67 -9.64
C CYS A 52 -9.89 -2.41 -8.62
N GLY A 53 -9.38 -3.50 -8.04
CA GLY A 53 -10.06 -4.20 -6.95
C GLY A 53 -10.25 -3.32 -5.72
N ILE A 54 -9.24 -2.57 -5.33
CA ILE A 54 -9.32 -1.59 -4.22
C ILE A 54 -10.33 -0.49 -4.56
N ARG A 55 -10.26 0.06 -5.78
CA ARG A 55 -11.21 1.08 -6.25
C ARG A 55 -12.66 0.62 -6.08
N ASP A 56 -12.96 -0.60 -6.52
CA ASP A 56 -14.32 -1.15 -6.50
C ASP A 56 -14.79 -1.52 -5.07
N SER A 57 -13.86 -1.61 -4.13
CA SER A 57 -14.13 -1.96 -2.72
C SER A 57 -14.19 -0.75 -1.80
N LYS A 58 -14.10 0.47 -2.31
CA LYS A 58 -13.98 1.69 -1.49
C LYS A 58 -15.11 1.85 -0.47
N LYS A 59 -16.36 1.59 -0.86
CA LYS A 59 -17.51 1.73 0.06
C LYS A 59 -17.42 0.77 1.23
N GLU A 60 -17.04 -0.47 0.98
CA GLU A 60 -16.90 -1.48 2.03
C GLU A 60 -15.74 -1.14 2.97
N LEU A 61 -14.63 -0.70 2.44
CA LEU A 61 -13.48 -0.24 3.23
C LEU A 61 -13.84 0.97 4.09
N ALA A 62 -14.59 1.92 3.55
CA ALA A 62 -15.06 3.10 4.29
C ALA A 62 -15.97 2.71 5.46
N ARG A 63 -16.83 1.70 5.29
CA ARG A 63 -17.68 1.17 6.38
C ARG A 63 -16.85 0.56 7.52
N LEU A 64 -15.64 0.12 7.21
CA LEU A 64 -14.70 -0.42 8.19
C LEU A 64 -13.73 0.66 8.73
N ASP A 65 -14.03 1.93 8.49
CA ASP A 65 -13.16 3.05 8.87
C ASP A 65 -11.73 2.88 8.37
N THR A 66 -11.57 2.39 7.14
CA THR A 66 -10.27 2.06 6.58
C THR A 66 -9.99 2.87 5.32
N VAL A 67 -8.79 3.44 5.25
CA VAL A 67 -8.25 4.07 4.05
C VAL A 67 -7.12 3.21 3.48
N VAL A 68 -6.87 3.34 2.19
CA VAL A 68 -5.81 2.61 1.50
C VAL A 68 -4.81 3.60 0.92
N LEU A 69 -3.54 3.36 1.17
CA LEU A 69 -2.42 4.10 0.59
C LEU A 69 -1.58 3.13 -0.24
N GLY A 70 -1.51 3.35 -1.55
CA GLY A 70 -0.65 2.56 -2.43
C GLY A 70 0.67 3.28 -2.64
N ILE A 71 1.79 2.60 -2.43
CA ILE A 71 3.13 3.18 -2.51
C ILE A 71 3.94 2.48 -3.58
N SER A 72 4.55 3.25 -4.47
CA SER A 72 5.45 2.74 -5.50
C SER A 72 6.62 3.70 -5.71
N PRO A 73 7.70 3.25 -6.38
CA PRO A 73 8.82 4.15 -6.72
C PRO A 73 8.56 5.04 -7.93
N ASP A 74 7.32 5.11 -8.41
CA ASP A 74 6.97 5.97 -9.53
C ASP A 74 6.94 7.46 -9.13
N PRO A 75 7.30 8.37 -10.05
CA PRO A 75 7.14 9.80 -9.81
C PRO A 75 5.67 10.23 -9.79
N VAL A 76 5.39 11.35 -9.15
CA VAL A 76 4.02 11.90 -8.99
C VAL A 76 3.24 11.93 -10.32
N ALA A 77 3.86 12.35 -11.40
CA ALA A 77 3.20 12.44 -12.71
C ALA A 77 2.68 11.08 -13.22
N LYS A 78 3.40 10.00 -12.96
CA LYS A 78 2.95 8.64 -13.33
C LYS A 78 1.80 8.17 -12.46
N LEU A 79 1.79 8.53 -11.18
CA LEU A 79 0.69 8.23 -10.28
C LEU A 79 -0.59 8.94 -10.72
N ALA A 80 -0.49 10.21 -11.07
CA ALA A 80 -1.62 10.99 -11.58
C ALA A 80 -2.22 10.36 -12.84
N ARG A 81 -1.38 9.92 -13.79
CA ARG A 81 -1.83 9.24 -15.00
C ARG A 81 -2.49 7.91 -14.71
N PHE A 82 -1.97 7.15 -13.75
CA PHE A 82 -2.55 5.86 -13.35
C PHE A 82 -3.95 6.06 -12.77
N ILE A 83 -4.10 7.03 -11.88
CA ILE A 83 -5.41 7.39 -11.29
C ILE A 83 -6.40 7.79 -12.38
N GLU A 84 -6.01 8.68 -13.29
CA GLU A 84 -6.86 9.14 -14.38
C GLU A 84 -7.28 8.01 -15.30
N LYS A 85 -6.32 7.20 -15.75
CA LYS A 85 -6.56 6.11 -16.70
C LYS A 85 -7.46 5.01 -16.15
N GLN A 86 -7.34 4.69 -14.86
CA GLN A 86 -8.09 3.61 -14.22
C GLN A 86 -9.22 4.12 -13.33
N ASP A 87 -9.47 5.41 -13.31
CA ASP A 87 -10.50 6.04 -12.46
C ASP A 87 -10.36 5.61 -10.99
N LEU A 88 -9.15 5.66 -10.47
CA LEU A 88 -8.87 5.28 -9.09
C LEU A 88 -9.40 6.34 -8.12
N ASN A 89 -9.91 5.89 -7.00
CA ASN A 89 -10.58 6.73 -6.01
C ASN A 89 -9.92 6.68 -4.62
N PHE A 90 -8.65 6.31 -4.58
CA PHE A 90 -7.85 6.27 -3.36
C PHE A 90 -6.46 6.86 -3.62
N THR A 91 -5.72 7.12 -2.55
CA THR A 91 -4.45 7.83 -2.63
C THR A 91 -3.30 6.92 -3.05
N LEU A 92 -2.50 7.39 -4.01
CA LEU A 92 -1.22 6.78 -4.38
C LEU A 92 -0.10 7.71 -3.93
N LEU A 93 0.98 7.13 -3.41
CA LEU A 93 2.13 7.87 -2.88
C LEU A 93 3.41 7.53 -3.64
N SER A 94 4.23 8.55 -3.86
CA SER A 94 5.49 8.44 -4.59
C SER A 94 6.66 8.23 -3.63
N ASP A 95 7.35 7.10 -3.77
CA ASP A 95 8.55 6.75 -3.00
C ASP A 95 9.72 6.51 -3.97
N GLU A 96 10.08 7.54 -4.75
CA GLU A 96 11.04 7.43 -5.86
C GLU A 96 12.40 6.85 -5.44
N ASP A 97 12.89 7.22 -4.26
CA ASP A 97 14.14 6.74 -3.71
C ASP A 97 14.00 5.42 -2.93
N HIS A 98 12.81 4.83 -2.91
CA HIS A 98 12.42 3.62 -2.18
C HIS A 98 12.80 3.59 -0.69
N ALA A 99 13.00 4.75 -0.09
CA ALA A 99 13.39 4.85 1.33
C ALA A 99 12.32 4.29 2.27
N VAL A 100 11.05 4.62 2.03
CA VAL A 100 9.93 4.10 2.84
C VAL A 100 9.71 2.62 2.56
N THR A 101 9.83 2.20 1.30
CA THR A 101 9.75 0.79 0.91
C THR A 101 10.78 -0.05 1.66
N GLU A 102 12.02 0.44 1.76
CA GLU A 102 13.09 -0.21 2.54
C GLU A 102 12.77 -0.24 4.03
N LYS A 103 12.28 0.87 4.56
CA LYS A 103 11.90 1.00 5.96
C LYS A 103 10.86 -0.04 6.40
N TYR A 104 9.94 -0.39 5.48
CA TYR A 104 8.93 -1.41 5.73
C TYR A 104 9.40 -2.83 5.40
N GLY A 105 10.64 -3.00 4.94
CA GLY A 105 11.15 -4.32 4.56
C GLY A 105 10.56 -4.85 3.26
N ALA A 106 9.94 -3.98 2.46
CA ALA A 106 9.29 -4.35 1.18
C ALA A 106 10.21 -4.15 -0.03
N TRP A 107 11.50 -4.03 0.19
CA TRP A 107 12.53 -3.92 -0.83
C TRP A 107 13.49 -5.09 -0.71
N GLY A 108 13.71 -5.82 -1.77
CA GLY A 108 14.56 -6.99 -1.71
C GLY A 108 14.88 -7.60 -3.06
N LEU A 109 15.58 -8.73 -3.02
CA LEU A 109 15.99 -9.45 -4.22
C LEU A 109 14.80 -10.13 -4.87
N LYS A 110 14.64 -9.88 -6.17
CA LYS A 110 13.62 -10.50 -7.03
C LYS A 110 14.30 -11.28 -8.13
N LYS A 111 13.64 -12.36 -8.55
CA LYS A 111 14.07 -13.17 -9.70
C LYS A 111 12.98 -13.13 -10.75
N PHE A 112 13.37 -12.82 -11.99
CA PHE A 112 12.45 -12.82 -13.12
C PHE A 112 13.20 -13.21 -14.39
N MET A 113 12.72 -14.24 -15.06
CA MET A 113 13.30 -14.76 -16.31
C MET A 113 14.82 -15.00 -16.24
N GLY A 114 15.27 -15.61 -15.15
CA GLY A 114 16.69 -15.92 -14.94
C GLY A 114 17.55 -14.76 -14.48
N ARG A 115 16.97 -13.58 -14.28
CA ARG A 115 17.68 -12.39 -13.78
C ARG A 115 17.36 -12.14 -12.32
N GLU A 116 18.38 -11.73 -11.56
CA GLU A 116 18.22 -11.26 -10.20
C GLU A 116 18.38 -9.74 -10.15
N PHE A 117 17.50 -9.05 -9.43
CA PHE A 117 17.55 -7.61 -9.26
C PHE A 117 16.86 -7.19 -7.97
N MET A 118 17.24 -6.02 -7.46
CA MET A 118 16.57 -5.43 -6.30
C MET A 118 15.32 -4.69 -6.75
N GLY A 119 14.24 -4.85 -6.00
CA GLY A 119 12.99 -4.19 -6.33
C GLY A 119 11.95 -4.30 -5.22
N VAL A 120 10.77 -3.76 -5.48
CA VAL A 120 9.66 -3.78 -4.55
C VAL A 120 9.10 -5.20 -4.43
N LEU A 121 9.07 -5.70 -3.21
CA LEU A 121 8.36 -6.93 -2.85
C LEU A 121 6.91 -6.56 -2.59
N ARG A 122 5.98 -7.15 -3.34
CA ARG A 122 4.55 -6.85 -3.22
C ARG A 122 4.06 -7.29 -1.84
N THR A 123 3.82 -6.33 -0.97
CA THR A 123 3.52 -6.54 0.45
C THR A 123 2.48 -5.53 0.89
N SER A 124 1.58 -5.93 1.79
CA SER A 124 0.59 -5.04 2.38
C SER A 124 0.68 -5.08 3.89
N PHE A 125 0.45 -3.92 4.50
CA PHE A 125 0.52 -3.74 5.94
C PHE A 125 -0.80 -3.17 6.42
N ILE A 126 -1.36 -3.73 7.50
CA ILE A 126 -2.57 -3.20 8.12
C ILE A 126 -2.17 -2.49 9.40
N VAL A 127 -2.46 -1.19 9.46
CA VAL A 127 -2.17 -0.31 10.59
C VAL A 127 -3.50 0.08 11.24
N GLY A 128 -3.61 -0.14 12.54
CA GLY A 128 -4.82 0.21 13.27
C GLY A 128 -4.92 1.72 13.57
N LYS A 129 -6.06 2.14 14.10
CA LYS A 129 -6.30 3.54 14.51
C LYS A 129 -5.31 4.03 15.57
N ASP A 130 -4.76 3.12 16.36
CA ASP A 130 -3.74 3.44 17.37
C ASP A 130 -2.33 3.66 16.76
N GLY A 131 -2.20 3.55 15.43
CA GLY A 131 -0.92 3.69 14.74
C GLY A 131 -0.03 2.46 14.81
N ARG A 132 -0.53 1.37 15.37
CA ARG A 132 0.24 0.13 15.51
C ARG A 132 0.00 -0.83 14.37
N LEU A 133 1.05 -1.53 13.97
CA LEU A 133 0.99 -2.55 12.93
C LEU A 133 0.19 -3.75 13.45
N LYS A 134 -0.86 -4.12 12.73
CA LYS A 134 -1.75 -5.23 13.10
C LYS A 134 -1.49 -6.49 12.30
N HIS A 135 -1.04 -6.36 11.05
CA HIS A 135 -0.77 -7.51 10.19
C HIS A 135 0.16 -7.16 9.05
N VAL A 136 0.91 -8.16 8.59
CA VAL A 136 1.78 -8.07 7.40
C VAL A 136 1.33 -9.15 6.41
N MET A 137 0.96 -8.74 5.20
CA MET A 137 0.63 -9.64 4.10
C MET A 137 1.83 -9.71 3.16
N ASP A 138 2.66 -10.74 3.30
CA ASP A 138 3.88 -10.91 2.51
C ASP A 138 3.67 -11.72 1.22
N LYS A 139 2.49 -12.32 1.06
CA LYS A 139 2.10 -13.10 -0.14
C LYS A 139 0.81 -12.52 -0.71
N VAL A 140 0.95 -11.39 -1.41
CA VAL A 140 -0.20 -10.69 -1.98
C VAL A 140 -0.54 -11.28 -3.36
N LYS A 141 -1.82 -11.63 -3.53
CA LYS A 141 -2.38 -12.03 -4.82
C LYS A 141 -3.14 -10.84 -5.39
N THR A 142 -2.74 -10.37 -6.55
CA THR A 142 -3.31 -9.13 -7.13
C THR A 142 -4.81 -9.22 -7.40
N LYS A 143 -5.32 -10.39 -7.78
CA LYS A 143 -6.74 -10.60 -8.09
C LYS A 143 -7.65 -10.60 -6.87
N SER A 144 -7.15 -11.02 -5.70
CA SER A 144 -7.94 -11.17 -4.48
C SER A 144 -7.54 -10.21 -3.36
N HIS A 145 -6.52 -9.39 -3.57
CA HIS A 145 -5.94 -8.51 -2.54
C HIS A 145 -7.02 -7.69 -1.80
N HIS A 146 -7.93 -7.06 -2.53
CA HIS A 146 -9.01 -6.25 -1.94
C HIS A 146 -9.93 -7.07 -1.03
N ASP A 147 -10.30 -8.29 -1.45
CA ASP A 147 -11.13 -9.19 -0.65
C ASP A 147 -10.37 -9.72 0.57
N ASP A 148 -9.10 -10.08 0.38
CA ASP A 148 -8.25 -10.59 1.46
C ASP A 148 -8.04 -9.53 2.55
N VAL A 149 -7.84 -8.27 2.16
CA VAL A 149 -7.70 -7.13 3.07
C VAL A 149 -8.98 -6.93 3.88
N ILE A 150 -10.13 -6.90 3.23
CA ILE A 150 -11.43 -6.73 3.89
C ILE A 150 -11.68 -7.84 4.90
N ALA A 151 -11.47 -9.10 4.49
CA ALA A 151 -11.64 -10.25 5.37
C ALA A 151 -10.75 -10.15 6.60
N LEU A 152 -9.51 -9.73 6.41
CA LEU A 152 -8.53 -9.61 7.48
C LEU A 152 -8.89 -8.48 8.48
N ILE A 153 -9.35 -7.33 8.00
CA ILE A 153 -9.79 -6.23 8.85
C ILE A 153 -10.97 -6.68 9.73
N LYS A 154 -11.91 -7.40 9.17
CA LYS A 154 -13.05 -7.96 9.92
C LYS A 154 -12.60 -8.99 10.95
N GLU A 155 -11.70 -9.88 10.59
CA GLU A 155 -11.14 -10.90 11.49
C GLU A 155 -10.40 -10.27 12.66
N LEU A 156 -9.64 -9.19 12.41
CA LEU A 156 -8.90 -8.48 13.45
C LEU A 156 -9.79 -7.60 14.34
N GLY A 157 -11.05 -7.42 13.99
CA GLY A 157 -11.98 -6.59 14.75
C GLY A 157 -11.69 -5.08 14.71
N LEU A 158 -11.07 -4.63 13.64
CA LEU A 158 -10.70 -3.22 13.49
C LEU A 158 -11.86 -2.34 13.02
#